data_ad8d4675ccba466d4fbd25c386777d53
#
_entry.id   ad8d4675ccba466d4fbd25c386777d53
#
_cell.length_a   1.000
_cell.length_b   1.000
_cell.length_c   1.000
_cell.angle_alpha   90.00
_cell.angle_beta   90.00
_cell.angle_gamma   90.00
#
_symmetry.space_group_name_H-M   'P 1'
#
loop_
_entity.id
_entity.type
_entity.pdbx_description
1 polymer ?
#
loop_
_entity_poly.entity_id
_entity_poly.type
_entity_poly.pdbx_seq_one_letter_code
_entity_poly.pdbx_strand_id
1 'polypeptide(L)'
;VETKIPANHWDNVATRDSVKTYNPTDYADLAATLKNFDLGSWIDAWQTAYDATEAAKAQPIDFKSVFARVIVHEPSFLTGLDAFWAEADLADLKLWARVHMILGFASSLSRDFDTTNFDFYGKVLSGAKKQRDRWKRAVSLVNGICGEDVGREYVRLHFPESSKRRMEELVANLIDAYRVSITNSDWLGEDTKAKALEKISKFTPKIGYTNHWRDYSALSVSADALPAENAKAANLYETGYQLAKVGKSVDKDEWLMSPQTVNAYYNPTTNEICFPAAILQPPFYNPEADDAVNYGAIGVVIGHEMTHGFDDQGRNFDKDGNMNNWWTEEDAAAFKAKTDVLVKQFDAIEVLPAKDGQPALHANGALCLGENIADQGGLRVAWTAYHNSLEGKEKPAPIDGFTPEQRFYLGYATLWAQNIRDEEAARLTKLDVHSLGKWRVNATLRNLQTFYDTFGITDGPMFMPEEERVIIW
;
A
#
# COMPACT_ATOMS: atom_id res chain seq x y z
N VAL A 1 26.49 16.28 -1.11
CA VAL A 1 25.13 16.39 -0.57
C VAL A 1 24.35 15.11 -0.87
N GLU A 2 24.23 14.70 -2.13
CA GLU A 2 23.38 13.58 -2.59
C GLU A 2 23.70 12.22 -1.94
N THR A 3 24.91 11.98 -1.51
CA THR A 3 25.29 10.72 -0.84
C THR A 3 25.29 10.83 0.68
N LYS A 4 25.45 12.03 1.23
CA LYS A 4 25.57 12.26 2.66
C LYS A 4 24.23 12.31 3.37
N ILE A 5 23.21 12.93 2.76
CA ILE A 5 21.86 12.99 3.33
C ILE A 5 21.23 11.58 3.36
N PRO A 6 21.15 10.83 2.22
CA PRO A 6 20.56 9.51 2.22
C PRO A 6 21.27 8.48 3.10
N ALA A 7 22.56 8.64 3.34
CA ALA A 7 23.33 7.71 4.17
C ALA A 7 22.86 7.64 5.65
N ASN A 8 22.04 8.60 6.09
CA ASN A 8 21.48 8.62 7.44
C ASN A 8 20.10 7.95 7.52
N HIS A 9 19.47 7.61 6.39
CA HIS A 9 18.21 6.90 6.38
C HIS A 9 18.36 5.45 6.84
N TRP A 10 17.32 4.95 7.48
CA TRP A 10 17.19 3.53 7.78
C TRP A 10 16.97 2.73 6.50
N ASP A 11 17.17 1.42 6.58
CA ASP A 11 16.78 0.53 5.49
C ASP A 11 15.25 0.38 5.38
N ASN A 12 14.78 -0.15 4.25
CA ASN A 12 13.36 -0.25 3.97
C ASN A 12 12.61 -1.20 4.93
N VAL A 13 13.29 -2.17 5.55
CA VAL A 13 12.69 -3.06 6.55
C VAL A 13 12.45 -2.29 7.85
N ALA A 14 13.42 -1.48 8.27
CA ALA A 14 13.30 -0.68 9.48
C ALA A 14 12.26 0.45 9.34
N THR A 15 12.18 1.08 8.15
CA THR A 15 11.23 2.20 7.91
C THR A 15 9.77 1.74 7.79
N ARG A 16 9.50 0.46 7.47
CA ARG A 16 8.14 -0.08 7.50
C ARG A 16 7.65 -0.51 8.89
N ASP A 17 8.52 -0.58 9.89
CA ASP A 17 8.17 -0.95 11.26
C ASP A 17 7.42 0.20 11.95
N SER A 18 6.10 0.03 12.09
CA SER A 18 5.20 1.05 12.65
C SER A 18 5.53 1.42 14.10
N VAL A 19 6.06 0.48 14.89
CA VAL A 19 6.45 0.73 16.28
C VAL A 19 7.75 1.55 16.34
N LYS A 20 8.70 1.21 15.48
CA LYS A 20 10.01 1.89 15.39
C LYS A 20 9.90 3.33 14.89
N THR A 21 8.98 3.56 13.95
CA THR A 21 8.76 4.86 13.33
C THR A 21 7.79 5.77 14.11
N TYR A 22 7.15 5.27 15.15
CA TYR A 22 6.24 6.06 15.99
C TYR A 22 6.97 6.70 17.17
N ASN A 23 7.56 7.87 16.93
CA ASN A 23 8.29 8.64 17.95
C ASN A 23 7.64 10.02 18.13
N PRO A 24 6.55 10.14 18.91
CA PRO A 24 5.92 11.43 19.19
C PRO A 24 6.87 12.34 19.96
N THR A 25 7.15 13.51 19.39
CA THR A 25 8.18 14.44 19.86
C THR A 25 7.60 15.83 19.95
N ASP A 26 7.75 16.50 21.07
CA ASP A 26 7.34 17.88 21.25
C ASP A 26 8.37 18.85 20.63
N TYR A 27 7.92 20.05 20.25
CA TYR A 27 8.77 21.04 19.59
C TYR A 27 10.09 21.32 20.33
N ALA A 28 10.06 21.40 21.67
CA ALA A 28 11.25 21.67 22.46
C ALA A 28 12.32 20.58 22.31
N ASP A 29 11.90 19.31 22.30
CA ASP A 29 12.80 18.16 22.15
C ASP A 29 13.32 18.06 20.71
N LEU A 30 12.46 18.37 19.73
CA LEU A 30 12.84 18.43 18.32
C LEU A 30 13.90 19.52 18.09
N ALA A 31 13.68 20.72 18.61
CA ALA A 31 14.61 21.84 18.53
C ALA A 31 15.93 21.56 19.27
N ALA A 32 15.88 20.84 20.41
CA ALA A 32 17.08 20.42 21.13
C ALA A 32 17.92 19.38 20.38
N THR A 33 17.28 18.58 19.51
CA THR A 33 17.96 17.62 18.63
C THR A 33 18.65 18.33 17.46
N LEU A 34 18.03 19.38 16.91
CA LEU A 34 18.52 20.14 15.75
C LEU A 34 19.33 21.37 16.21
N LYS A 35 20.57 21.16 16.64
CA LYS A 35 21.42 22.21 17.25
C LYS A 35 22.04 23.17 16.22
N ASN A 36 22.28 22.69 15.02
CA ASN A 36 22.91 23.42 13.92
C ASN A 36 21.89 23.88 12.86
N PHE A 37 20.70 23.31 12.87
CA PHE A 37 19.58 23.68 12.01
C PHE A 37 18.59 24.54 12.80
N ASP A 38 18.41 25.81 12.41
CA ASP A 38 17.47 26.72 13.06
C ASP A 38 16.03 26.37 12.66
N LEU A 39 15.43 25.45 13.44
CA LEU A 39 14.06 24.97 13.21
C LEU A 39 13.03 26.13 13.29
N GLY A 40 13.23 27.08 14.21
CA GLY A 40 12.33 28.22 14.39
C GLY A 40 12.29 29.11 13.16
N SER A 41 13.47 29.55 12.68
CA SER A 41 13.58 30.35 11.45
C SER A 41 13.05 29.61 10.22
N TRP A 42 13.20 28.29 10.14
CA TRP A 42 12.68 27.47 9.06
C TRP A 42 11.13 27.44 9.08
N ILE A 43 10.50 27.27 10.26
CA ILE A 43 9.05 27.32 10.42
C ILE A 43 8.51 28.71 10.07
N ASP A 44 9.17 29.79 10.51
CA ASP A 44 8.76 31.16 10.19
C ASP A 44 8.86 31.45 8.68
N ALA A 45 9.87 30.88 7.99
CA ALA A 45 9.98 30.96 6.53
C ALA A 45 8.85 30.21 5.81
N TRP A 46 8.47 29.04 6.31
CA TRP A 46 7.31 28.29 5.80
C TRP A 46 6.00 29.09 5.97
N GLN A 47 5.78 29.65 7.17
CA GLN A 47 4.62 30.52 7.45
C GLN A 47 4.55 31.68 6.45
N THR A 48 5.66 32.40 6.29
CA THR A 48 5.75 33.54 5.37
C THR A 48 5.47 33.13 3.91
N ALA A 49 6.05 32.02 3.47
CA ALA A 49 5.86 31.53 2.11
C ALA A 49 4.42 31.06 1.86
N TYR A 50 3.79 30.40 2.84
CA TYR A 50 2.41 29.93 2.73
C TYR A 50 1.41 31.09 2.73
N ASP A 51 1.57 32.06 3.64
CA ASP A 51 0.68 33.23 3.77
C ASP A 51 0.64 34.09 2.51
N ALA A 52 1.69 34.03 1.69
CA ALA A 52 1.74 34.70 0.40
C ALA A 52 0.93 34.02 -0.72
N THR A 53 0.31 32.84 -0.45
CA THR A 53 -0.44 32.07 -1.44
C THR A 53 -1.94 32.33 -1.37
N GLU A 54 -2.66 32.09 -2.49
CA GLU A 54 -4.14 32.11 -2.48
C GLU A 54 -4.72 30.99 -1.61
N ALA A 55 -4.02 29.86 -1.49
CA ALA A 55 -4.43 28.75 -0.64
C ALA A 55 -4.55 29.15 0.83
N ALA A 56 -3.67 30.02 1.34
CA ALA A 56 -3.71 30.50 2.71
C ALA A 56 -4.97 31.34 3.01
N LYS A 57 -5.55 32.00 2.01
CA LYS A 57 -6.81 32.75 2.17
C LYS A 57 -8.00 31.85 2.41
N ALA A 58 -8.02 30.68 1.75
CA ALA A 58 -9.07 29.68 1.91
C ALA A 58 -8.84 28.80 3.14
N GLN A 59 -7.59 28.52 3.46
CA GLN A 59 -7.18 27.60 4.54
C GLN A 59 -6.01 28.20 5.33
N PRO A 60 -6.25 29.14 6.27
CA PRO A 60 -5.20 29.71 7.11
C PRO A 60 -4.63 28.63 8.05
N ILE A 61 -3.30 28.52 8.11
CA ILE A 61 -2.57 27.53 8.90
C ILE A 61 -1.58 28.24 9.80
N ASP A 62 -1.57 27.90 11.08
CA ASP A 62 -0.52 28.26 12.03
C ASP A 62 0.53 27.15 12.11
N PHE A 63 1.67 27.33 11.42
CA PHE A 63 2.74 26.33 11.38
C PHE A 63 3.37 26.08 12.76
N LYS A 64 3.36 27.05 13.69
CA LYS A 64 3.83 26.80 15.05
C LYS A 64 2.95 25.80 15.78
N SER A 65 1.64 25.87 15.57
CA SER A 65 0.71 24.87 16.11
C SER A 65 0.89 23.50 15.43
N VAL A 66 1.15 23.45 14.12
CA VAL A 66 1.44 22.21 13.39
C VAL A 66 2.68 21.52 13.96
N PHE A 67 3.73 22.26 14.24
CA PHE A 67 4.99 21.72 14.76
C PHE A 67 5.05 21.63 16.29
N ALA A 68 3.98 21.98 17.01
CA ALA A 68 3.96 21.87 18.49
C ALA A 68 4.25 20.44 18.96
N ARG A 69 3.75 19.45 18.23
CA ARG A 69 4.03 18.03 18.43
C ARG A 69 4.00 17.29 17.09
N VAL A 70 5.04 16.51 16.83
CA VAL A 70 5.22 15.75 15.58
C VAL A 70 5.56 14.30 15.87
N ILE A 71 5.39 13.42 14.89
CA ILE A 71 5.92 12.06 14.92
C ILE A 71 7.20 12.06 14.10
N VAL A 72 8.32 11.79 14.76
CA VAL A 72 9.62 11.64 14.10
C VAL A 72 9.80 10.19 13.69
N HIS A 73 9.75 9.93 12.38
CA HIS A 73 9.87 8.56 11.88
C HIS A 73 11.27 7.98 12.07
N GLU A 74 12.31 8.76 11.82
CA GLU A 74 13.70 8.33 11.87
C GLU A 74 14.54 9.29 12.76
N PRO A 75 14.55 9.13 14.10
CA PRO A 75 15.26 10.05 14.99
C PRO A 75 16.77 10.17 14.69
N SER A 76 17.43 9.06 14.32
CA SER A 76 18.86 9.07 13.96
C SER A 76 19.13 9.80 12.64
N PHE A 77 18.17 9.81 11.70
CA PHE A 77 18.28 10.63 10.49
C PHE A 77 18.37 12.11 10.82
N LEU A 78 17.52 12.61 11.72
CA LEU A 78 17.55 14.02 12.12
C LEU A 78 18.87 14.41 12.78
N THR A 79 19.40 13.53 13.64
CA THR A 79 20.71 13.76 14.28
C THR A 79 21.84 13.80 13.24
N GLY A 80 21.82 12.86 12.27
CA GLY A 80 22.80 12.82 11.19
C GLY A 80 22.65 14.01 10.22
N LEU A 81 21.43 14.44 9.94
CA LEU A 81 21.15 15.63 9.13
C LEU A 81 21.67 16.90 9.81
N ASP A 82 21.45 17.06 11.12
CA ASP A 82 21.94 18.21 11.89
C ASP A 82 23.46 18.28 11.90
N ALA A 83 24.15 17.15 12.07
CA ALA A 83 25.61 17.09 11.99
C ALA A 83 26.10 17.43 10.58
N PHE A 84 25.46 16.92 9.53
CA PHE A 84 25.79 17.28 8.14
C PHE A 84 25.56 18.77 7.87
N TRP A 85 24.47 19.36 8.42
CA TRP A 85 24.13 20.76 8.24
C TRP A 85 25.22 21.71 8.76
N ALA A 86 25.87 21.35 9.87
CA ALA A 86 26.97 22.12 10.44
C ALA A 86 28.19 22.26 9.53
N GLU A 87 28.42 21.27 8.65
CA GLU A 87 29.59 21.17 7.77
C GLU A 87 29.29 21.50 6.30
N ALA A 88 28.00 21.60 5.95
CA ALA A 88 27.58 21.73 4.56
C ALA A 88 27.86 23.13 3.99
N ASP A 89 28.42 23.18 2.77
CA ASP A 89 28.57 24.43 2.05
C ASP A 89 27.22 24.94 1.53
N LEU A 90 26.91 26.20 1.77
CA LEU A 90 25.62 26.81 1.40
C LEU A 90 25.40 26.83 -0.11
N ALA A 91 26.46 26.97 -0.91
CA ALA A 91 26.33 26.98 -2.38
C ALA A 91 25.97 25.59 -2.88
N ASP A 92 26.57 24.54 -2.28
CA ASP A 92 26.23 23.15 -2.60
C ASP A 92 24.79 22.79 -2.21
N LEU A 93 24.32 23.24 -1.04
CA LEU A 93 22.92 23.04 -0.60
C LEU A 93 21.95 23.75 -1.53
N LYS A 94 22.25 24.99 -1.96
CA LYS A 94 21.43 25.72 -2.93
C LYS A 94 21.39 25.03 -4.29
N LEU A 95 22.51 24.52 -4.75
CA LEU A 95 22.59 23.77 -6.00
C LEU A 95 21.77 22.48 -5.91
N TRP A 96 21.94 21.72 -4.84
CA TRP A 96 21.20 20.50 -4.56
C TRP A 96 19.67 20.76 -4.56
N ALA A 97 19.19 21.76 -3.82
CA ALA A 97 17.79 22.12 -3.78
C ALA A 97 17.23 22.51 -5.17
N ARG A 98 18.01 23.26 -5.97
CA ARG A 98 17.60 23.61 -7.36
C ARG A 98 17.50 22.38 -8.26
N VAL A 99 18.45 21.45 -8.17
CA VAL A 99 18.42 20.21 -8.95
C VAL A 99 17.20 19.36 -8.56
N HIS A 100 16.91 19.18 -7.28
CA HIS A 100 15.75 18.43 -6.82
C HIS A 100 14.42 19.09 -7.22
N MET A 101 14.34 20.41 -7.17
CA MET A 101 13.19 21.15 -7.69
C MET A 101 12.97 20.89 -9.19
N ILE A 102 14.02 20.95 -9.99
CA ILE A 102 13.94 20.67 -11.43
C ILE A 102 13.51 19.22 -11.67
N LEU A 103 14.10 18.26 -10.95
CA LEU A 103 13.73 16.84 -11.06
C LEU A 103 12.25 16.60 -10.70
N GLY A 104 11.74 17.23 -9.64
CA GLY A 104 10.35 17.12 -9.24
C GLY A 104 9.35 17.63 -10.28
N PHE A 105 9.75 18.59 -11.11
CA PHE A 105 8.91 19.14 -12.18
C PHE A 105 9.31 18.66 -13.59
N ALA A 106 10.31 17.82 -13.74
CA ALA A 106 10.93 17.49 -15.04
C ALA A 106 9.91 17.02 -16.11
N SER A 107 8.93 16.20 -15.73
CA SER A 107 7.87 15.72 -16.63
C SER A 107 6.88 16.80 -17.08
N SER A 108 6.85 17.96 -16.40
CA SER A 108 6.01 19.12 -16.69
C SER A 108 6.77 20.28 -17.33
N LEU A 109 8.09 20.13 -17.53
CA LEU A 109 8.97 21.10 -18.17
C LEU A 109 9.11 20.84 -19.68
N SER A 110 10.10 21.47 -20.33
CA SER A 110 10.37 21.29 -21.75
C SER A 110 10.81 19.87 -22.08
N ARG A 111 10.75 19.53 -23.38
CA ARG A 111 11.11 18.19 -23.88
C ARG A 111 12.47 17.70 -23.39
N ASP A 112 13.46 18.57 -23.30
CA ASP A 112 14.82 18.16 -22.93
C ASP A 112 14.89 17.68 -21.47
N PHE A 113 14.18 18.36 -20.55
CA PHE A 113 14.07 17.91 -19.16
C PHE A 113 13.29 16.61 -19.05
N ASP A 114 12.14 16.50 -19.71
CA ASP A 114 11.31 15.27 -19.72
C ASP A 114 12.10 14.09 -20.31
N THR A 115 12.83 14.30 -21.41
CA THR A 115 13.63 13.24 -22.04
C THR A 115 14.78 12.81 -21.14
N THR A 116 15.54 13.76 -20.58
CA THR A 116 16.66 13.46 -19.67
C THR A 116 16.20 12.70 -18.44
N ASN A 117 15.07 13.11 -17.86
CA ASN A 117 14.46 12.42 -16.73
C ASN A 117 14.06 10.98 -17.10
N PHE A 118 13.41 10.78 -18.25
CA PHE A 118 13.06 9.45 -18.73
C PHE A 118 14.27 8.58 -19.04
N ASP A 119 15.34 9.17 -19.60
CA ASP A 119 16.55 8.43 -19.95
C ASP A 119 17.22 7.81 -18.73
N PHE A 120 17.10 8.43 -17.56
CA PHE A 120 17.58 7.86 -16.31
C PHE A 120 16.53 6.98 -15.63
N TYR A 121 15.41 7.57 -15.17
CA TYR A 121 14.42 6.86 -14.36
C TYR A 121 13.65 5.79 -15.14
N GLY A 122 13.37 6.04 -16.40
CA GLY A 122 12.67 5.09 -17.25
C GLY A 122 13.59 4.04 -17.85
N LYS A 123 14.66 4.47 -18.54
CA LYS A 123 15.53 3.53 -19.27
C LYS A 123 16.50 2.81 -18.35
N VAL A 124 17.23 3.53 -17.51
CA VAL A 124 18.29 2.92 -16.68
C VAL A 124 17.68 2.14 -15.51
N LEU A 125 16.78 2.75 -14.74
CA LEU A 125 16.26 2.13 -13.54
C LEU A 125 15.16 1.09 -13.81
N SER A 126 14.28 1.32 -14.79
CA SER A 126 13.12 0.44 -15.06
C SER A 126 13.23 -0.34 -16.37
N GLY A 127 14.33 -0.21 -17.12
CA GLY A 127 14.56 -0.90 -18.40
C GLY A 127 13.54 -0.52 -19.50
N ALA A 128 12.81 0.57 -19.36
CA ALA A 128 11.79 0.99 -20.32
C ALA A 128 12.43 1.47 -21.63
N LYS A 129 12.03 0.91 -22.77
CA LYS A 129 12.59 1.26 -24.09
C LYS A 129 12.02 2.54 -24.66
N LYS A 130 10.81 2.92 -24.28
CA LYS A 130 10.05 4.06 -24.81
C LYS A 130 9.24 4.72 -23.72
N GLN A 131 9.19 6.06 -23.72
CA GLN A 131 8.32 6.83 -22.84
C GLN A 131 6.84 6.52 -23.13
N ARG A 132 6.00 6.53 -22.10
CA ARG A 132 4.56 6.41 -22.24
C ARG A 132 4.00 7.52 -23.14
N ASP A 133 2.96 7.21 -23.87
CA ASP A 133 2.29 8.18 -24.73
C ASP A 133 1.84 9.42 -23.93
N ARG A 134 1.93 10.60 -24.54
CA ARG A 134 1.70 11.88 -23.86
C ARG A 134 0.29 11.95 -23.22
N TRP A 135 -0.73 11.45 -23.91
CA TRP A 135 -2.08 11.46 -23.38
C TRP A 135 -2.23 10.60 -22.13
N LYS A 136 -1.54 9.46 -22.04
CA LYS A 136 -1.55 8.61 -20.83
C LYS A 136 -0.90 9.31 -19.64
N ARG A 137 0.18 10.06 -19.90
CA ARG A 137 0.86 10.88 -18.87
C ARG A 137 -0.02 12.04 -18.42
N ALA A 138 -0.73 12.69 -19.36
CA ALA A 138 -1.70 13.74 -19.04
C ALA A 138 -2.85 13.22 -18.17
N VAL A 139 -3.42 12.06 -18.50
CA VAL A 139 -4.45 11.42 -17.66
C VAL A 139 -3.91 11.12 -16.25
N SER A 140 -2.67 10.59 -16.15
CA SER A 140 -2.05 10.34 -14.83
C SER A 140 -1.88 11.64 -14.03
N LEU A 141 -1.49 12.74 -14.68
CA LEU A 141 -1.37 14.05 -14.03
C LEU A 141 -2.72 14.56 -13.51
N VAL A 142 -3.76 14.50 -14.34
CA VAL A 142 -5.12 14.92 -13.95
C VAL A 142 -5.66 14.07 -12.80
N ASN A 143 -5.45 12.75 -12.85
CA ASN A 143 -5.82 11.86 -11.74
C ASN A 143 -5.09 12.22 -10.43
N GLY A 144 -3.83 12.62 -10.50
CA GLY A 144 -3.07 13.06 -9.33
C GLY A 144 -3.50 14.42 -8.77
N ILE A 145 -4.09 15.29 -9.60
CA ILE A 145 -4.49 16.64 -9.20
C ILE A 145 -5.94 16.67 -8.68
N CYS A 146 -6.88 16.10 -9.42
CA CYS A 146 -8.32 16.14 -9.12
C CYS A 146 -8.97 14.75 -9.32
N GLY A 147 -8.35 13.74 -8.70
CA GLY A 147 -8.72 12.35 -8.89
C GLY A 147 -10.16 12.03 -8.53
N GLU A 148 -10.75 12.65 -7.50
CA GLU A 148 -12.14 12.39 -7.13
C GLU A 148 -13.15 12.99 -8.11
N ASP A 149 -12.89 14.15 -8.71
CA ASP A 149 -13.77 14.69 -9.75
C ASP A 149 -13.77 13.81 -11.01
N VAL A 150 -12.59 13.31 -11.41
CA VAL A 150 -12.49 12.29 -12.47
C VAL A 150 -13.20 11.00 -12.03
N GLY A 151 -13.07 10.61 -10.78
CA GLY A 151 -13.70 9.43 -10.17
C GLY A 151 -15.22 9.49 -10.19
N ARG A 152 -15.80 10.67 -9.96
CA ARG A 152 -17.25 10.87 -10.02
C ARG A 152 -17.79 10.54 -11.42
N GLU A 153 -17.12 11.00 -12.45
CA GLU A 153 -17.49 10.72 -13.82
C GLU A 153 -17.24 9.25 -14.20
N TYR A 154 -16.13 8.67 -13.74
CA TYR A 154 -15.82 7.25 -13.92
C TYR A 154 -16.91 6.35 -13.32
N VAL A 155 -17.33 6.62 -12.09
CA VAL A 155 -18.40 5.88 -11.41
C VAL A 155 -19.72 5.97 -12.18
N ARG A 156 -20.10 7.18 -12.61
CA ARG A 156 -21.31 7.42 -13.38
C ARG A 156 -21.37 6.55 -14.64
N LEU A 157 -20.23 6.33 -15.30
CA LEU A 157 -20.15 5.59 -16.57
C LEU A 157 -19.95 4.09 -16.38
N HIS A 158 -19.24 3.65 -15.33
CA HIS A 158 -18.68 2.31 -15.26
C HIS A 158 -19.04 1.51 -13.99
N PHE A 159 -19.64 2.11 -12.98
CA PHE A 159 -19.91 1.39 -11.73
C PHE A 159 -21.36 1.62 -11.24
N PRO A 160 -22.32 0.81 -11.70
CA PRO A 160 -23.72 0.94 -11.29
C PRO A 160 -23.90 0.51 -9.84
N GLU A 161 -24.94 1.05 -9.20
CA GLU A 161 -25.28 0.77 -7.80
C GLU A 161 -25.54 -0.72 -7.51
N SER A 162 -26.01 -1.46 -8.52
CA SER A 162 -26.19 -2.92 -8.41
C SER A 162 -24.86 -3.66 -8.17
N SER A 163 -23.77 -3.18 -8.77
CA SER A 163 -22.42 -3.73 -8.52
C SER A 163 -21.96 -3.44 -7.09
N LYS A 164 -22.24 -2.24 -6.57
CA LYS A 164 -21.92 -1.89 -5.19
C LYS A 164 -22.61 -2.84 -4.20
N ARG A 165 -23.92 -3.06 -4.34
CA ARG A 165 -24.68 -3.99 -3.47
C ARG A 165 -24.13 -5.42 -3.50
N ARG A 166 -23.80 -5.95 -4.67
CA ARG A 166 -23.21 -7.30 -4.77
C ARG A 166 -21.86 -7.39 -4.09
N MET A 167 -21.05 -6.33 -4.12
CA MET A 167 -19.77 -6.29 -3.42
C MET A 167 -19.95 -6.17 -1.90
N GLU A 168 -20.95 -5.42 -1.44
CA GLU A 168 -21.30 -5.35 -0.02
C GLU A 168 -21.68 -6.74 0.55
N GLU A 169 -22.43 -7.53 -0.20
CA GLU A 169 -22.77 -8.92 0.16
C GLU A 169 -21.51 -9.82 0.19
N LEU A 170 -20.63 -9.69 -0.81
CA LEU A 170 -19.39 -10.46 -0.88
C LEU A 170 -18.45 -10.13 0.29
N VAL A 171 -18.28 -8.84 0.61
CA VAL A 171 -17.46 -8.37 1.75
C VAL A 171 -18.02 -8.90 3.07
N ALA A 172 -19.34 -8.85 3.27
CA ALA A 172 -19.98 -9.38 4.48
C ALA A 172 -19.70 -10.88 4.65
N ASN A 173 -19.81 -11.67 3.57
CA ASN A 173 -19.51 -13.09 3.58
C ASN A 173 -18.05 -13.40 3.91
N LEU A 174 -17.12 -12.58 3.40
CA LEU A 174 -15.69 -12.71 3.73
C LEU A 174 -15.39 -12.33 5.18
N ILE A 175 -16.05 -11.31 5.73
CA ILE A 175 -15.92 -10.96 7.15
C ILE A 175 -16.38 -12.13 8.03
N ASP A 176 -17.50 -12.78 7.69
CA ASP A 176 -17.99 -13.93 8.45
C ASP A 176 -17.05 -15.14 8.34
N ALA A 177 -16.50 -15.41 7.14
CA ALA A 177 -15.50 -16.45 6.97
C ALA A 177 -14.21 -16.16 7.77
N TYR A 178 -13.79 -14.90 7.85
CA TYR A 178 -12.62 -14.52 8.65
C TYR A 178 -12.87 -14.71 10.16
N ARG A 179 -14.06 -14.40 10.64
CA ARG A 179 -14.46 -14.69 12.03
C ARG A 179 -14.35 -16.18 12.37
N VAL A 180 -14.77 -17.03 11.43
CA VAL A 180 -14.63 -18.50 11.57
C VAL A 180 -13.16 -18.88 11.62
N SER A 181 -12.30 -18.31 10.78
CA SER A 181 -10.86 -18.55 10.77
C SER A 181 -10.20 -18.18 12.12
N ILE A 182 -10.50 -16.99 12.65
CA ILE A 182 -9.98 -16.54 13.96
C ILE A 182 -10.47 -17.48 15.08
N THR A 183 -11.75 -17.82 15.10
CA THR A 183 -12.36 -18.68 16.14
C THR A 183 -11.71 -20.06 16.17
N ASN A 184 -11.43 -20.62 14.99
CA ASN A 184 -10.86 -21.96 14.84
C ASN A 184 -9.31 -21.99 14.84
N SER A 185 -8.67 -20.84 15.05
CA SER A 185 -7.20 -20.81 15.14
C SER A 185 -6.70 -21.68 16.29
N ASP A 186 -5.76 -22.56 16.01
CA ASP A 186 -5.20 -23.54 16.96
C ASP A 186 -3.99 -23.02 17.74
N TRP A 187 -3.49 -21.84 17.37
CA TRP A 187 -2.29 -21.25 17.96
C TRP A 187 -2.55 -19.95 18.74
N LEU A 188 -3.72 -19.33 18.59
CA LEU A 188 -4.11 -18.14 19.34
C LEU A 188 -4.79 -18.51 20.67
N GLY A 189 -4.39 -17.84 21.74
CA GLY A 189 -5.09 -17.87 23.02
C GLY A 189 -6.46 -17.17 22.97
N GLU A 190 -7.35 -17.54 23.89
CA GLU A 190 -8.74 -17.04 23.91
C GLU A 190 -8.83 -15.52 24.08
N ASP A 191 -7.91 -14.91 24.85
CA ASP A 191 -7.88 -13.46 25.06
C ASP A 191 -7.56 -12.69 23.77
N THR A 192 -6.58 -13.17 23.01
CA THR A 192 -6.21 -12.57 21.71
C THR A 192 -7.29 -12.84 20.66
N LYS A 193 -7.90 -14.04 20.63
CA LYS A 193 -9.05 -14.35 19.77
C LYS A 193 -10.21 -13.39 20.01
N ALA A 194 -10.57 -13.16 21.27
CA ALA A 194 -11.67 -12.26 21.61
C ALA A 194 -11.43 -10.83 21.09
N LYS A 195 -10.23 -10.31 21.26
CA LYS A 195 -9.83 -8.99 20.76
C LYS A 195 -9.73 -8.92 19.23
N ALA A 196 -9.26 -9.99 18.59
CA ALA A 196 -9.25 -10.09 17.13
C ALA A 196 -10.67 -10.12 16.55
N LEU A 197 -11.60 -10.85 17.18
CA LEU A 197 -13.02 -10.86 16.81
C LEU A 197 -13.69 -9.50 17.05
N GLU A 198 -13.31 -8.80 18.11
CA GLU A 198 -13.76 -7.42 18.34
C GLU A 198 -13.22 -6.49 17.24
N LYS A 199 -11.95 -6.58 16.87
CA LYS A 199 -11.33 -5.74 15.83
C LYS A 199 -12.00 -5.94 14.47
N ILE A 200 -12.20 -7.17 14.02
CA ILE A 200 -12.86 -7.43 12.73
C ILE A 200 -14.33 -6.99 12.73
N SER A 201 -15.02 -7.03 13.89
CA SER A 201 -16.39 -6.53 14.01
C SER A 201 -16.51 -5.02 13.83
N LYS A 202 -15.39 -4.30 13.91
CA LYS A 202 -15.28 -2.84 13.76
C LYS A 202 -14.65 -2.42 12.43
N PHE A 203 -14.39 -3.37 11.54
CA PHE A 203 -13.96 -3.01 10.19
C PHE A 203 -15.00 -2.12 9.52
N THR A 204 -14.53 -1.05 8.88
CA THR A 204 -15.35 -0.13 8.08
C THR A 204 -15.10 -0.42 6.60
N PRO A 205 -16.00 -1.12 5.89
CA PRO A 205 -15.86 -1.33 4.46
C PRO A 205 -16.18 -0.07 3.67
N LYS A 206 -15.30 0.32 2.75
CA LYS A 206 -15.48 1.37 1.76
C LYS A 206 -15.51 0.75 0.37
N ILE A 207 -16.65 0.79 -0.31
CA ILE A 207 -16.91 0.03 -1.52
C ILE A 207 -17.31 0.96 -2.67
N GLY A 208 -16.52 0.92 -3.74
CA GLY A 208 -16.77 1.60 -5.00
C GLY A 208 -16.37 3.07 -5.00
N TYR A 209 -17.03 3.89 -4.22
CA TYR A 209 -16.83 5.34 -4.20
C TYR A 209 -17.33 6.00 -2.91
N THR A 210 -16.81 7.21 -2.64
CA THR A 210 -17.18 8.02 -1.48
C THR A 210 -18.59 8.61 -1.61
N ASN A 211 -19.27 8.78 -0.48
CA ASN A 211 -20.50 9.57 -0.39
C ASN A 211 -20.21 11.08 -0.20
N HIS A 212 -18.98 11.43 0.17
CA HIS A 212 -18.53 12.79 0.46
C HIS A 212 -17.36 13.16 -0.47
N TRP A 213 -17.70 13.64 -1.67
CA TRP A 213 -16.71 14.02 -2.66
C TRP A 213 -15.90 15.23 -2.21
N ARG A 214 -14.60 15.20 -2.46
CA ARG A 214 -13.67 16.28 -2.16
C ARG A 214 -14.04 17.55 -2.93
N ASP A 215 -14.02 18.70 -2.26
CA ASP A 215 -14.25 19.99 -2.86
C ASP A 215 -12.95 20.56 -3.45
N TYR A 216 -12.88 20.66 -4.76
CA TYR A 216 -11.75 21.23 -5.50
C TYR A 216 -11.96 22.72 -5.86
N SER A 217 -12.97 23.41 -5.32
CA SER A 217 -13.26 24.82 -5.66
C SER A 217 -12.10 25.79 -5.35
N ALA A 218 -11.24 25.45 -4.40
CA ALA A 218 -10.03 26.21 -4.06
C ALA A 218 -8.82 25.89 -4.98
N LEU A 219 -8.92 24.87 -5.85
CA LEU A 219 -7.88 24.53 -6.81
C LEU A 219 -7.98 25.43 -8.03
N SER A 220 -6.98 26.29 -8.25
CA SER A 220 -6.91 27.17 -9.41
C SER A 220 -5.95 26.61 -10.46
N VAL A 221 -6.51 26.11 -11.56
CA VAL A 221 -5.77 25.66 -12.75
C VAL A 221 -6.28 26.39 -13.99
N SER A 222 -5.42 26.59 -14.99
CA SER A 222 -5.77 27.31 -16.21
C SER A 222 -5.22 26.57 -17.45
N ALA A 223 -6.03 26.56 -18.52
CA ALA A 223 -5.60 26.03 -19.81
C ALA A 223 -4.49 26.88 -20.45
N ASP A 224 -4.38 28.15 -20.08
CA ASP A 224 -3.38 29.09 -20.61
C ASP A 224 -2.08 29.08 -19.79
N ALA A 225 -2.08 28.47 -18.60
CA ALA A 225 -0.90 28.33 -17.76
C ALA A 225 0.03 27.20 -18.24
N LEU A 226 1.32 27.34 -17.96
CA LEU A 226 2.26 26.24 -18.18
C LEU A 226 1.92 25.04 -17.31
N PRO A 227 2.17 23.79 -17.77
CA PRO A 227 1.94 22.58 -16.96
C PRO A 227 2.61 22.64 -15.57
N ALA A 228 3.82 23.23 -15.48
CA ALA A 228 4.53 23.38 -14.21
C ALA A 228 3.84 24.37 -13.26
N GLU A 229 3.16 25.41 -13.78
CA GLU A 229 2.39 26.36 -12.96
C GLU A 229 1.14 25.69 -12.40
N ASN A 230 0.40 24.93 -13.21
CA ASN A 230 -0.73 24.15 -12.76
C ASN A 230 -0.30 23.06 -11.74
N ALA A 231 0.83 22.39 -11.95
CA ALA A 231 1.36 21.43 -10.98
C ALA A 231 1.74 22.10 -9.65
N LYS A 232 2.31 23.32 -9.68
CA LYS A 232 2.58 24.10 -8.47
C LYS A 232 1.30 24.47 -7.75
N ALA A 233 0.28 24.92 -8.46
CA ALA A 233 -1.03 25.27 -7.86
C ALA A 233 -1.67 24.03 -7.21
N ALA A 234 -1.59 22.86 -7.85
CA ALA A 234 -2.08 21.62 -7.31
C ALA A 234 -1.33 21.19 -6.03
N ASN A 235 -0.01 21.30 -6.01
CA ASN A 235 0.80 20.99 -4.83
C ASN A 235 0.47 21.92 -3.65
N LEU A 236 0.25 23.20 -3.91
CA LEU A 236 -0.16 24.16 -2.87
C LEU A 236 -1.55 23.85 -2.32
N TYR A 237 -2.50 23.52 -3.20
CA TYR A 237 -3.84 23.09 -2.79
C TYR A 237 -3.77 21.84 -1.93
N GLU A 238 -3.02 20.82 -2.36
CA GLU A 238 -2.85 19.56 -1.60
C GLU A 238 -2.19 19.80 -0.25
N THR A 239 -1.11 20.60 -0.20
CA THR A 239 -0.44 20.95 1.05
C THR A 239 -1.41 21.62 2.03
N GLY A 240 -2.19 22.60 1.57
CA GLY A 240 -3.20 23.27 2.38
C GLY A 240 -4.26 22.31 2.89
N TYR A 241 -4.75 21.41 2.02
CA TYR A 241 -5.73 20.39 2.39
C TYR A 241 -5.21 19.46 3.49
N GLN A 242 -4.00 18.95 3.36
CA GLN A 242 -3.41 18.03 4.36
C GLN A 242 -3.12 18.74 5.69
N LEU A 243 -2.55 19.95 5.65
CA LEU A 243 -2.25 20.69 6.87
C LEU A 243 -3.51 21.17 7.61
N ALA A 244 -4.61 21.39 6.90
CA ALA A 244 -5.89 21.74 7.51
C ALA A 244 -6.51 20.63 8.38
N LYS A 245 -6.00 19.41 8.32
CA LYS A 245 -6.40 18.28 9.18
C LYS A 245 -5.74 18.32 10.56
N VAL A 246 -4.63 19.03 10.72
CA VAL A 246 -3.90 19.08 11.99
C VAL A 246 -4.79 19.65 13.08
N GLY A 247 -4.79 18.99 14.24
CA GLY A 247 -5.62 19.38 15.38
C GLY A 247 -7.12 19.05 15.26
N LYS A 248 -7.55 18.42 14.16
CA LYS A 248 -8.92 17.92 14.00
C LYS A 248 -8.99 16.43 14.31
N SER A 249 -10.20 15.95 14.60
CA SER A 249 -10.47 14.51 14.66
C SER A 249 -10.30 13.88 13.27
N VAL A 250 -9.90 12.60 13.28
CA VAL A 250 -9.75 11.81 12.02
C VAL A 250 -11.09 11.77 11.28
N ASP A 251 -11.06 12.14 10.00
CA ASP A 251 -12.21 11.98 9.12
C ASP A 251 -12.24 10.54 8.60
N LYS A 252 -13.19 9.75 9.11
CA LYS A 252 -13.37 8.35 8.71
C LYS A 252 -14.06 8.20 7.34
N ASP A 253 -14.60 9.27 6.78
CA ASP A 253 -15.24 9.25 5.45
C ASP A 253 -14.25 9.55 4.32
N GLU A 254 -13.05 10.03 4.65
CA GLU A 254 -12.01 10.32 3.65
C GLU A 254 -11.51 9.04 2.97
N TRP A 255 -11.43 9.07 1.65
CA TRP A 255 -10.83 8.01 0.84
C TRP A 255 -9.39 8.36 0.46
N LEU A 256 -8.47 7.38 0.59
CA LEU A 256 -7.06 7.56 0.22
C LEU A 256 -6.78 7.24 -1.26
N MET A 257 -7.76 6.63 -1.95
CA MET A 257 -7.69 6.30 -3.37
C MET A 257 -8.94 6.79 -4.08
N SER A 258 -8.77 7.35 -5.27
CA SER A 258 -9.89 7.74 -6.13
C SER A 258 -10.56 6.51 -6.76
N PRO A 259 -11.85 6.59 -7.14
CA PRO A 259 -12.63 5.45 -7.64
C PRO A 259 -12.05 4.74 -8.85
N GLN A 260 -11.32 5.43 -9.73
CA GLN A 260 -10.68 4.86 -10.91
C GLN A 260 -9.32 4.20 -10.64
N THR A 261 -8.91 4.11 -9.38
CA THR A 261 -7.67 3.41 -8.99
C THR A 261 -7.88 1.90 -8.99
N VAL A 262 -7.06 1.16 -9.75
CA VAL A 262 -7.05 -0.32 -9.74
C VAL A 262 -6.14 -0.77 -8.61
N ASN A 263 -6.63 -0.65 -7.40
CA ASN A 263 -5.99 -1.09 -6.16
C ASN A 263 -7.01 -1.12 -5.02
N ALA A 264 -6.57 -1.61 -3.84
CA ALA A 264 -7.30 -1.61 -2.59
C ALA A 264 -6.37 -1.22 -1.44
N TYR A 265 -6.89 -1.01 -0.24
CA TYR A 265 -6.06 -0.80 0.94
C TYR A 265 -6.79 -1.14 2.24
N TYR A 266 -6.00 -1.54 3.24
CA TYR A 266 -6.36 -1.48 4.66
C TYR A 266 -5.68 -0.27 5.30
N ASN A 267 -6.44 0.54 6.07
CA ASN A 267 -5.88 1.63 6.87
C ASN A 267 -5.96 1.28 8.36
N PRO A 268 -4.82 1.00 9.03
CA PRO A 268 -4.81 0.62 10.43
C PRO A 268 -5.30 1.71 11.38
N THR A 269 -5.12 2.99 11.03
CA THR A 269 -5.47 4.13 11.89
C THR A 269 -6.97 4.42 11.94
N THR A 270 -7.74 3.91 10.97
CA THR A 270 -9.19 4.02 10.91
C THR A 270 -9.89 2.66 10.97
N ASN A 271 -9.10 1.58 10.94
CA ASN A 271 -9.59 0.19 10.89
C ASN A 271 -10.57 -0.04 9.73
N GLU A 272 -10.19 0.43 8.54
CA GLU A 272 -11.01 0.37 7.32
C GLU A 272 -10.37 -0.45 6.21
N ILE A 273 -11.21 -1.08 5.40
CA ILE A 273 -10.86 -1.75 4.15
C ILE A 273 -11.53 -1.01 2.99
N CYS A 274 -10.77 -0.68 1.95
CA CYS A 274 -11.26 0.15 0.86
C CYS A 274 -11.03 -0.50 -0.50
N PHE A 275 -12.10 -0.55 -1.30
CA PHE A 275 -12.13 -1.14 -2.64
C PHE A 275 -12.70 -0.14 -3.64
N PRO A 276 -11.87 0.67 -4.32
CA PRO A 276 -12.30 1.59 -5.37
C PRO A 276 -13.04 0.87 -6.51
N ALA A 277 -13.92 1.59 -7.20
CA ALA A 277 -14.76 1.02 -8.25
C ALA A 277 -13.97 0.30 -9.36
N ALA A 278 -12.76 0.76 -9.67
CA ALA A 278 -11.97 0.21 -10.76
C ALA A 278 -11.41 -1.18 -10.47
N ILE A 279 -11.12 -1.54 -9.21
CA ILE A 279 -10.68 -2.90 -8.89
C ILE A 279 -11.86 -3.88 -8.85
N LEU A 280 -13.10 -3.37 -8.74
CA LEU A 280 -14.32 -4.15 -8.71
C LEU A 280 -14.85 -4.43 -10.15
N GLN A 281 -13.95 -4.68 -11.09
CA GLN A 281 -14.20 -4.95 -12.51
C GLN A 281 -13.24 -6.03 -13.03
N PRO A 282 -13.49 -6.61 -14.21
CA PRO A 282 -12.57 -7.57 -14.81
C PRO A 282 -11.13 -7.02 -14.94
N PRO A 283 -10.08 -7.82 -14.63
CA PRO A 283 -10.15 -9.26 -14.33
C PRO A 283 -10.41 -9.63 -12.87
N PHE A 284 -10.53 -8.66 -11.95
CA PHE A 284 -10.71 -8.91 -10.52
C PHE A 284 -12.11 -9.38 -10.16
N TYR A 285 -13.12 -8.72 -10.72
CA TYR A 285 -14.52 -9.10 -10.58
C TYR A 285 -15.23 -9.08 -11.92
N ASN A 286 -15.91 -10.18 -12.25
CA ASN A 286 -16.77 -10.27 -13.42
C ASN A 286 -18.16 -10.76 -13.00
N PRO A 287 -19.22 -9.91 -13.11
CA PRO A 287 -20.56 -10.31 -12.73
C PRO A 287 -21.15 -11.46 -13.59
N GLU A 288 -20.53 -11.74 -14.73
CA GLU A 288 -20.94 -12.84 -15.64
C GLU A 288 -20.12 -14.13 -15.42
N ALA A 289 -19.02 -14.08 -14.66
CA ALA A 289 -18.24 -15.26 -14.31
C ALA A 289 -18.91 -16.03 -13.16
N ASP A 290 -18.53 -17.32 -13.04
CA ASP A 290 -18.97 -18.11 -11.89
C ASP A 290 -18.32 -17.63 -10.57
N ASP A 291 -19.01 -17.94 -9.46
CA ASP A 291 -18.56 -17.47 -8.15
C ASP A 291 -17.17 -18.00 -7.76
N ALA A 292 -16.78 -19.20 -8.20
CA ALA A 292 -15.44 -19.73 -7.89
C ALA A 292 -14.34 -18.81 -8.43
N VAL A 293 -14.49 -18.29 -9.65
CA VAL A 293 -13.54 -17.33 -10.24
C VAL A 293 -13.55 -16.01 -9.47
N ASN A 294 -14.74 -15.47 -9.14
CA ASN A 294 -14.85 -14.21 -8.44
C ASN A 294 -14.31 -14.29 -6.98
N TYR A 295 -14.58 -15.39 -6.26
CA TYR A 295 -13.98 -15.61 -4.94
C TYR A 295 -12.47 -15.82 -5.02
N GLY A 296 -11.98 -16.53 -6.04
CA GLY A 296 -10.54 -16.71 -6.28
C GLY A 296 -9.82 -15.43 -6.71
N ALA A 297 -10.55 -14.46 -7.28
CA ALA A 297 -10.03 -13.18 -7.72
C ALA A 297 -10.29 -12.09 -6.68
N ILE A 298 -11.37 -11.32 -6.83
CA ILE A 298 -11.67 -10.20 -5.93
C ILE A 298 -11.88 -10.65 -4.48
N GLY A 299 -12.41 -11.86 -4.26
CA GLY A 299 -12.56 -12.41 -2.91
C GLY A 299 -11.22 -12.54 -2.18
N VAL A 300 -10.18 -12.99 -2.88
CA VAL A 300 -8.81 -13.06 -2.30
C VAL A 300 -8.27 -11.67 -2.02
N VAL A 301 -8.50 -10.68 -2.90
CA VAL A 301 -8.07 -9.29 -2.65
C VAL A 301 -8.77 -8.72 -1.41
N ILE A 302 -10.07 -8.93 -1.25
CA ILE A 302 -10.81 -8.48 -0.07
C ILE A 302 -10.28 -9.15 1.20
N GLY A 303 -10.06 -10.46 1.16
CA GLY A 303 -9.46 -11.20 2.27
C GLY A 303 -8.03 -10.77 2.60
N HIS A 304 -7.24 -10.36 1.59
CA HIS A 304 -5.90 -9.79 1.72
C HIS A 304 -5.96 -8.48 2.53
N GLU A 305 -6.82 -7.54 2.14
CA GLU A 305 -6.97 -6.27 2.88
C GLU A 305 -7.46 -6.50 4.33
N MET A 306 -8.35 -7.43 4.54
CA MET A 306 -8.76 -7.83 5.89
C MET A 306 -7.58 -8.36 6.71
N THR A 307 -6.72 -9.17 6.08
CA THR A 307 -5.57 -9.78 6.75
C THR A 307 -4.51 -8.76 7.15
N HIS A 308 -4.41 -7.63 6.44
CA HIS A 308 -3.57 -6.52 6.87
C HIS A 308 -3.94 -5.97 8.26
N GLY A 309 -5.18 -6.14 8.71
CA GLY A 309 -5.55 -5.85 10.09
C GLY A 309 -4.83 -6.71 11.13
N PHE A 310 -4.25 -7.83 10.72
CA PHE A 310 -3.66 -8.87 11.57
C PHE A 310 -2.27 -9.30 11.10
N ASP A 311 -1.65 -8.60 10.15
CA ASP A 311 -0.27 -8.83 9.72
C ASP A 311 0.74 -8.32 10.75
N ASP A 312 2.03 -8.35 10.42
CA ASP A 312 3.11 -7.95 11.33
C ASP A 312 3.06 -6.47 11.74
N GLN A 313 2.40 -5.61 10.97
CA GLN A 313 2.23 -4.19 11.26
C GLN A 313 0.81 -3.86 11.76
N GLY A 314 -0.22 -4.33 11.08
CA GLY A 314 -1.61 -4.04 11.44
C GLY A 314 -2.01 -4.58 12.81
N ARG A 315 -1.39 -5.68 13.27
CA ARG A 315 -1.58 -6.21 14.62
C ARG A 315 -1.21 -5.24 15.75
N ASN A 316 -0.39 -4.21 15.46
CA ASN A 316 0.02 -3.20 16.44
C ASN A 316 -1.06 -2.16 16.70
N PHE A 317 -2.15 -2.17 15.92
CA PHE A 317 -3.27 -1.23 16.05
C PHE A 317 -4.50 -1.97 16.59
N ASP A 318 -5.18 -1.34 17.54
CA ASP A 318 -6.44 -1.86 18.09
C ASP A 318 -7.64 -1.61 17.16
N LYS A 319 -8.82 -2.04 17.60
CA LYS A 319 -10.10 -1.89 16.89
C LYS A 319 -10.52 -0.43 16.60
N ASP A 320 -9.97 0.51 17.33
CA ASP A 320 -10.30 1.95 17.22
C ASP A 320 -9.25 2.71 16.41
N GLY A 321 -8.18 2.02 15.95
CA GLY A 321 -7.09 2.56 15.14
C GLY A 321 -5.95 3.17 15.96
N ASN A 322 -5.91 2.94 17.26
CA ASN A 322 -4.82 3.38 18.10
C ASN A 322 -3.68 2.35 18.10
N MET A 323 -2.43 2.84 18.09
CA MET A 323 -1.28 1.98 18.28
C MET A 323 -1.25 1.51 19.74
N ASN A 324 -1.68 0.27 19.94
CA ASN A 324 -1.86 -0.32 21.27
C ASN A 324 -1.61 -1.83 21.19
N ASN A 325 -0.66 -2.34 21.99
CA ASN A 325 -0.42 -3.77 22.05
C ASN A 325 -1.58 -4.48 22.79
N TRP A 326 -2.36 -5.25 22.04
CA TRP A 326 -3.48 -6.02 22.55
C TRP A 326 -3.24 -7.54 22.56
N TRP A 327 -2.07 -7.97 22.11
CA TRP A 327 -1.64 -9.37 22.08
C TRP A 327 -1.05 -9.80 23.43
N THR A 328 -1.22 -11.07 23.78
CA THR A 328 -0.43 -11.67 24.84
C THR A 328 1.01 -11.87 24.39
N GLU A 329 1.97 -11.93 25.31
CA GLU A 329 3.38 -12.21 24.97
C GLU A 329 3.53 -13.58 24.32
N GLU A 330 2.76 -14.57 24.77
CA GLU A 330 2.78 -15.93 24.26
C GLU A 330 2.29 -16.00 22.80
N ASP A 331 1.15 -15.37 22.50
CA ASP A 331 0.64 -15.30 21.14
C ASP A 331 1.54 -14.49 20.20
N ALA A 332 2.15 -13.41 20.69
CA ALA A 332 3.11 -12.63 19.94
C ALA A 332 4.36 -13.46 19.60
N ALA A 333 4.85 -14.28 20.51
CA ALA A 333 5.98 -15.19 20.28
C ALA A 333 5.61 -16.31 19.28
N ALA A 334 4.41 -16.89 19.40
CA ALA A 334 3.90 -17.89 18.45
C ALA A 334 3.76 -17.30 17.03
N PHE A 335 3.20 -16.09 16.91
CA PHE A 335 3.12 -15.37 15.65
C PHE A 335 4.51 -15.16 15.04
N LYS A 336 5.46 -14.67 15.84
CA LYS A 336 6.84 -14.46 15.38
C LYS A 336 7.48 -15.75 14.88
N ALA A 337 7.31 -16.85 15.59
CA ALA A 337 7.87 -18.15 15.17
C ALA A 337 7.33 -18.57 13.78
N LYS A 338 6.04 -18.37 13.52
CA LYS A 338 5.41 -18.65 12.22
C LYS A 338 5.91 -17.69 11.12
N THR A 339 5.99 -16.39 11.41
CA THR A 339 6.44 -15.39 10.44
C THR A 339 7.91 -15.55 10.09
N ASP A 340 8.77 -15.99 11.03
CA ASP A 340 10.18 -16.30 10.74
C ASP A 340 10.34 -17.48 9.74
N VAL A 341 9.42 -18.44 9.74
CA VAL A 341 9.39 -19.49 8.72
C VAL A 341 9.02 -18.90 7.36
N LEU A 342 7.96 -18.06 7.31
CA LEU A 342 7.53 -17.43 6.07
C LEU A 342 8.61 -16.53 5.47
N VAL A 343 9.31 -15.73 6.29
CA VAL A 343 10.46 -14.92 5.85
C VAL A 343 11.52 -15.78 5.18
N LYS A 344 11.93 -16.89 5.82
CA LYS A 344 12.93 -17.81 5.26
C LYS A 344 12.50 -18.45 3.95
N GLN A 345 11.21 -18.80 3.81
CA GLN A 345 10.68 -19.35 2.56
C GLN A 345 10.84 -18.35 1.40
N PHE A 346 10.57 -17.07 1.65
CA PHE A 346 10.69 -16.04 0.62
C PHE A 346 12.16 -15.64 0.38
N ASP A 347 13.00 -15.51 1.41
CA ASP A 347 14.43 -15.22 1.27
C ASP A 347 15.16 -16.26 0.40
N ALA A 348 14.68 -17.50 0.40
CA ALA A 348 15.24 -18.58 -0.43
C ALA A 348 14.91 -18.45 -1.93
N ILE A 349 14.00 -17.54 -2.31
CA ILE A 349 13.56 -17.37 -3.70
C ILE A 349 14.61 -16.60 -4.49
N GLU A 350 15.16 -17.23 -5.52
CA GLU A 350 15.98 -16.57 -6.54
C GLU A 350 15.06 -15.84 -7.53
N VAL A 351 15.08 -14.50 -7.50
CA VAL A 351 14.28 -13.64 -8.38
C VAL A 351 14.94 -13.49 -9.74
N LEU A 352 16.26 -13.22 -9.73
CA LEU A 352 17.09 -13.13 -10.92
C LEU A 352 18.36 -13.95 -10.72
N PRO A 353 18.77 -14.76 -11.72
CA PRO A 353 19.98 -15.55 -11.63
C PRO A 353 21.25 -14.67 -11.66
N ALA A 354 22.35 -15.21 -11.17
CA ALA A 354 23.65 -14.59 -11.29
C ALA A 354 23.99 -14.34 -12.77
N LYS A 355 24.38 -13.11 -13.10
CA LYS A 355 24.62 -12.71 -14.47
C LYS A 355 25.68 -11.57 -14.53
N ASP A 356 26.53 -11.59 -15.53
CA ASP A 356 27.52 -10.54 -15.82
C ASP A 356 28.39 -10.15 -14.60
N GLY A 357 28.77 -11.15 -13.77
CA GLY A 357 29.59 -10.93 -12.58
C GLY A 357 28.80 -10.42 -11.35
N GLN A 358 27.50 -10.20 -11.49
CA GLN A 358 26.61 -9.90 -10.36
C GLN A 358 26.10 -11.21 -9.73
N PRO A 359 25.98 -11.27 -8.39
CA PRO A 359 25.38 -12.43 -7.73
C PRO A 359 23.90 -12.55 -8.07
N ALA A 360 23.31 -13.72 -7.81
CA ALA A 360 21.87 -13.90 -7.90
C ALA A 360 21.15 -12.91 -6.96
N LEU A 361 20.03 -12.39 -7.42
CA LEU A 361 19.15 -11.54 -6.62
C LEU A 361 18.07 -12.40 -5.97
N HIS A 362 18.02 -12.39 -4.65
CA HIS A 362 16.98 -13.04 -3.88
C HIS A 362 15.88 -12.07 -3.46
N ALA A 363 14.68 -12.60 -3.21
CA ALA A 363 13.60 -11.83 -2.62
C ALA A 363 13.98 -11.37 -1.20
N ASN A 364 13.25 -10.39 -0.67
CA ASN A 364 13.42 -9.89 0.69
C ASN A 364 12.16 -10.25 1.51
N GLY A 365 12.19 -11.42 2.15
CA GLY A 365 11.05 -11.93 2.91
C GLY A 365 10.66 -11.03 4.08
N ALA A 366 11.62 -10.35 4.70
CA ALA A 366 11.36 -9.42 5.79
C ALA A 366 10.68 -8.13 5.29
N LEU A 367 11.09 -7.60 4.14
CA LEU A 367 10.46 -6.42 3.53
C LEU A 367 9.02 -6.72 3.10
N CYS A 368 8.78 -7.91 2.52
CA CYS A 368 7.48 -8.31 1.98
C CYS A 368 6.60 -9.09 2.98
N LEU A 369 6.97 -9.15 4.26
CA LEU A 369 6.32 -10.03 5.24
C LEU A 369 4.82 -9.78 5.36
N GLY A 370 4.39 -8.53 5.54
CA GLY A 370 2.97 -8.18 5.70
C GLY A 370 2.15 -8.61 4.47
N GLU A 371 2.67 -8.32 3.29
CA GLU A 371 2.03 -8.69 2.02
C GLU A 371 1.92 -10.21 1.83
N ASN A 372 2.98 -10.94 2.20
CA ASN A 372 2.97 -12.41 2.10
C ASN A 372 2.00 -13.05 3.11
N ILE A 373 1.87 -12.46 4.31
CA ILE A 373 0.84 -12.86 5.29
C ILE A 373 -0.56 -12.56 4.73
N ALA A 374 -0.75 -11.39 4.17
CA ALA A 374 -2.03 -10.93 3.63
C ALA A 374 -2.49 -11.81 2.45
N ASP A 375 -1.59 -12.17 1.53
CA ASP A 375 -1.91 -13.10 0.44
C ASP A 375 -2.34 -14.48 0.95
N GLN A 376 -1.65 -15.01 1.95
CA GLN A 376 -1.98 -16.32 2.51
C GLN A 376 -3.34 -16.31 3.22
N GLY A 377 -3.57 -15.31 4.09
CA GLY A 377 -4.85 -15.15 4.80
C GLY A 377 -5.99 -14.89 3.83
N GLY A 378 -5.78 -14.04 2.82
CA GLY A 378 -6.76 -13.74 1.79
C GLY A 378 -7.22 -14.98 1.02
N LEU A 379 -6.28 -15.83 0.59
CA LEU A 379 -6.60 -17.09 -0.09
C LEU A 379 -7.43 -18.03 0.79
N ARG A 380 -7.08 -18.19 2.05
CA ARG A 380 -7.77 -19.10 2.96
C ARG A 380 -9.18 -18.61 3.32
N VAL A 381 -9.29 -17.32 3.59
CA VAL A 381 -10.59 -16.70 3.92
C VAL A 381 -11.53 -16.74 2.72
N ALA A 382 -11.03 -16.40 1.53
CA ALA A 382 -11.84 -16.46 0.30
C ALA A 382 -12.26 -17.88 -0.06
N TRP A 383 -11.40 -18.87 0.17
CA TRP A 383 -11.74 -20.28 0.01
C TRP A 383 -12.88 -20.70 0.94
N THR A 384 -12.78 -20.34 2.22
CA THR A 384 -13.83 -20.61 3.21
C THR A 384 -15.13 -19.92 2.82
N ALA A 385 -15.08 -18.64 2.48
CA ALA A 385 -16.25 -17.86 2.08
C ALA A 385 -16.93 -18.45 0.82
N TYR A 386 -16.14 -18.88 -0.15
CA TYR A 386 -16.66 -19.57 -1.34
C TYR A 386 -17.45 -20.82 -0.96
N HIS A 387 -16.90 -21.69 -0.10
CA HIS A 387 -17.56 -22.92 0.31
C HIS A 387 -18.82 -22.64 1.14
N ASN A 388 -18.77 -21.65 2.05
CA ASN A 388 -19.96 -21.19 2.81
C ASN A 388 -21.07 -20.70 1.86
N SER A 389 -20.72 -20.05 0.76
CA SER A 389 -21.70 -19.57 -0.23
C SER A 389 -22.44 -20.70 -0.96
N LEU A 390 -21.90 -21.91 -0.92
CA LEU A 390 -22.47 -23.11 -1.52
C LEU A 390 -23.34 -23.94 -0.54
N GLU A 391 -23.37 -23.57 0.74
CA GLU A 391 -24.18 -24.30 1.71
C GLU A 391 -25.65 -24.36 1.31
N GLY A 392 -26.20 -25.57 1.30
CA GLY A 392 -27.57 -25.82 0.88
C GLY A 392 -27.85 -25.70 -0.62
N LYS A 393 -26.81 -25.49 -1.45
CA LYS A 393 -26.89 -25.41 -2.91
C LYS A 393 -26.25 -26.65 -3.56
N GLU A 394 -26.69 -26.95 -4.78
CA GLU A 394 -26.01 -27.94 -5.60
C GLU A 394 -24.61 -27.45 -5.97
N LYS A 395 -23.62 -28.36 -5.88
CA LYS A 395 -22.23 -28.04 -6.26
C LYS A 395 -22.17 -27.71 -7.76
N PRO A 396 -21.54 -26.55 -8.12
CA PRO A 396 -21.41 -26.17 -9.52
C PRO A 396 -20.67 -27.23 -10.34
N ALA A 397 -21.12 -27.45 -11.58
CA ALA A 397 -20.50 -28.39 -12.50
C ALA A 397 -19.11 -27.91 -12.97
N PRO A 398 -18.25 -28.81 -13.43
CA PRO A 398 -17.04 -28.44 -14.13
C PRO A 398 -17.32 -27.59 -15.38
N ILE A 399 -16.48 -26.58 -15.64
CA ILE A 399 -16.52 -25.74 -16.84
C ILE A 399 -15.16 -25.89 -17.54
N ASP A 400 -15.16 -26.16 -18.83
CA ASP A 400 -13.96 -26.38 -19.66
C ASP A 400 -12.98 -27.42 -19.07
N GLY A 401 -13.54 -28.44 -18.38
CA GLY A 401 -12.77 -29.51 -17.75
C GLY A 401 -12.21 -29.18 -16.37
N PHE A 402 -12.40 -27.96 -15.87
CA PHE A 402 -11.93 -27.55 -14.55
C PHE A 402 -13.05 -27.61 -13.51
N THR A 403 -12.73 -28.18 -12.34
CA THR A 403 -13.65 -28.15 -11.19
C THR A 403 -13.81 -26.72 -10.65
N PRO A 404 -14.84 -26.42 -9.87
CA PRO A 404 -14.99 -25.11 -9.23
C PRO A 404 -13.76 -24.72 -8.39
N GLU A 405 -13.21 -25.65 -7.64
CA GLU A 405 -12.03 -25.44 -6.81
C GLU A 405 -10.78 -25.13 -7.64
N GLN A 406 -10.62 -25.79 -8.79
CA GLN A 406 -9.53 -25.46 -9.73
C GLN A 406 -9.73 -24.07 -10.32
N ARG A 407 -10.96 -23.69 -10.69
CA ARG A 407 -11.26 -22.35 -11.21
C ARG A 407 -11.01 -21.24 -10.18
N PHE A 408 -11.23 -21.51 -8.89
CA PHE A 408 -10.86 -20.59 -7.81
C PHE A 408 -9.36 -20.25 -7.86
N TYR A 409 -8.48 -21.24 -7.88
CA TYR A 409 -7.03 -21.01 -7.93
C TYR A 409 -6.57 -20.42 -9.26
N LEU A 410 -7.20 -20.78 -10.37
CA LEU A 410 -6.91 -20.17 -11.67
C LEU A 410 -7.34 -18.70 -11.73
N GLY A 411 -8.45 -18.34 -11.07
CA GLY A 411 -8.86 -16.95 -10.88
C GLY A 411 -7.77 -16.15 -10.17
N TYR A 412 -7.27 -16.64 -9.06
CA TYR A 412 -6.17 -15.99 -8.34
C TYR A 412 -4.90 -15.87 -9.18
N ALA A 413 -4.48 -16.94 -9.83
CA ALA A 413 -3.26 -16.90 -10.65
C ALA A 413 -3.35 -15.91 -11.82
N THR A 414 -4.54 -15.72 -12.38
CA THR A 414 -4.77 -14.79 -13.49
C THR A 414 -4.55 -13.32 -13.09
N LEU A 415 -4.88 -12.94 -11.85
CA LEU A 415 -4.67 -11.57 -11.37
C LEU A 415 -3.21 -11.14 -11.37
N TRP A 416 -2.31 -12.07 -11.06
CA TRP A 416 -0.88 -11.81 -10.93
C TRP A 416 -0.08 -12.16 -12.19
N ALA A 417 -0.75 -12.54 -13.28
CA ALA A 417 -0.09 -12.80 -14.56
C ALA A 417 0.51 -11.50 -15.10
N GLN A 418 1.84 -11.40 -15.14
CA GLN A 418 2.56 -10.21 -15.61
C GLN A 418 3.84 -10.57 -16.36
N ASN A 419 4.25 -9.69 -17.27
CA ASN A 419 5.59 -9.65 -17.83
C ASN A 419 6.36 -8.48 -17.23
N ILE A 420 7.51 -8.76 -16.65
CA ILE A 420 8.35 -7.77 -16.00
C ILE A 420 9.77 -7.84 -16.57
N ARG A 421 10.44 -6.71 -16.75
CA ARG A 421 11.84 -6.64 -17.17
C ARG A 421 12.76 -6.90 -15.99
N ASP A 422 13.95 -7.43 -16.25
CA ASP A 422 14.93 -7.75 -15.20
C ASP A 422 15.29 -6.51 -14.36
N GLU A 423 15.46 -5.33 -14.99
CA GLU A 423 15.76 -4.08 -14.31
C GLU A 423 14.65 -3.65 -13.36
N GLU A 424 13.38 -3.76 -13.80
CA GLU A 424 12.23 -3.44 -12.96
C GLU A 424 12.02 -4.47 -11.86
N ALA A 425 12.22 -5.77 -12.15
CA ALA A 425 12.20 -6.82 -11.13
C ALA A 425 13.27 -6.57 -10.05
N ALA A 426 14.49 -6.18 -10.46
CA ALA A 426 15.56 -5.84 -9.53
C ALA A 426 15.25 -4.60 -8.68
N ARG A 427 14.63 -3.58 -9.28
CA ARG A 427 14.22 -2.37 -8.59
C ARG A 427 13.12 -2.65 -7.55
N LEU A 428 12.06 -3.34 -7.96
CA LEU A 428 10.94 -3.67 -7.07
C LEU A 428 11.38 -4.57 -5.92
N THR A 429 12.18 -5.61 -6.16
CA THR A 429 12.68 -6.50 -5.11
C THR A 429 13.43 -5.76 -3.98
N LYS A 430 14.01 -4.59 -4.27
CA LYS A 430 14.74 -3.78 -3.29
C LYS A 430 13.89 -2.71 -2.60
N LEU A 431 12.83 -2.25 -3.25
CA LEU A 431 12.10 -1.05 -2.83
C LEU A 431 10.63 -1.28 -2.49
N ASP A 432 10.00 -2.29 -3.10
CA ASP A 432 8.58 -2.57 -2.94
C ASP A 432 8.34 -3.57 -1.81
N VAL A 433 7.32 -3.30 -1.01
CA VAL A 433 6.88 -4.21 0.07
C VAL A 433 6.15 -5.44 -0.45
N HIS A 434 5.77 -5.45 -1.75
CA HIS A 434 5.09 -6.59 -2.39
C HIS A 434 6.09 -7.53 -3.04
N SER A 435 5.88 -8.83 -2.87
CA SER A 435 6.53 -9.85 -3.69
C SER A 435 6.09 -9.73 -5.15
N LEU A 436 6.96 -10.08 -6.11
CA LEU A 436 6.58 -10.08 -7.53
C LEU A 436 5.43 -11.06 -7.78
N GLY A 437 4.55 -10.76 -8.73
CA GLY A 437 3.31 -11.50 -9.00
C GLY A 437 3.50 -13.02 -9.12
N LYS A 438 4.57 -13.48 -9.78
CA LYS A 438 4.93 -14.91 -9.84
C LYS A 438 5.03 -15.54 -8.45
N TRP A 439 5.57 -14.82 -7.47
CA TRP A 439 5.85 -15.35 -6.15
C TRP A 439 4.69 -15.14 -5.19
N ARG A 440 3.87 -14.10 -5.39
CA ARG A 440 2.57 -13.97 -4.71
C ARG A 440 1.70 -15.21 -4.96
N VAL A 441 1.74 -15.78 -6.17
CA VAL A 441 1.03 -17.03 -6.50
C VAL A 441 1.81 -18.24 -6.03
N ASN A 442 2.99 -18.47 -6.60
CA ASN A 442 3.64 -19.78 -6.49
C ASN A 442 4.18 -20.07 -5.08
N ALA A 443 4.74 -19.08 -4.39
CA ALA A 443 5.26 -19.27 -3.04
C ALA A 443 4.13 -19.41 -2.01
N THR A 444 3.07 -18.61 -2.14
CA THR A 444 1.93 -18.65 -1.22
C THR A 444 1.16 -19.95 -1.32
N LEU A 445 0.86 -20.43 -2.54
CA LEU A 445 0.13 -21.69 -2.77
C LEU A 445 0.83 -22.93 -2.21
N ARG A 446 2.15 -22.91 -2.16
CA ARG A 446 2.95 -24.04 -1.60
C ARG A 446 2.70 -24.27 -0.11
N ASN A 447 2.09 -23.34 0.61
CA ASN A 447 1.73 -23.50 2.01
C ASN A 447 0.31 -24.07 2.22
N LEU A 448 -0.52 -24.17 1.18
CA LEU A 448 -1.96 -24.46 1.31
C LEU A 448 -2.28 -25.93 0.97
N GLN A 449 -2.73 -26.71 1.96
CA GLN A 449 -3.16 -28.08 1.75
C GLN A 449 -4.30 -28.19 0.73
N THR A 450 -5.26 -27.26 0.77
CA THR A 450 -6.38 -27.21 -0.17
C THR A 450 -5.95 -27.08 -1.64
N PHE A 451 -4.82 -26.42 -1.91
CA PHE A 451 -4.22 -26.37 -3.25
C PHE A 451 -3.70 -27.75 -3.69
N TYR A 452 -3.02 -28.47 -2.80
CA TYR A 452 -2.53 -29.83 -3.09
C TYR A 452 -3.67 -30.80 -3.38
N ASP A 453 -4.71 -30.77 -2.56
CA ASP A 453 -5.89 -31.62 -2.70
C ASP A 453 -6.62 -31.34 -4.02
N THR A 454 -6.74 -30.05 -4.39
CA THR A 454 -7.44 -29.62 -5.61
C THR A 454 -6.77 -30.09 -6.91
N PHE A 455 -5.43 -30.10 -6.92
CA PHE A 455 -4.67 -30.46 -8.14
C PHE A 455 -4.00 -31.83 -8.06
N GLY A 456 -4.13 -32.56 -6.95
CA GLY A 456 -3.51 -33.86 -6.74
C GLY A 456 -1.99 -33.80 -6.74
N ILE A 457 -1.40 -32.75 -6.17
CA ILE A 457 0.04 -32.52 -6.18
C ILE A 457 0.69 -33.31 -5.05
N THR A 458 1.62 -34.22 -5.40
CA THR A 458 2.37 -35.06 -4.47
C THR A 458 3.87 -34.85 -4.59
N ASP A 459 4.34 -34.20 -5.65
CA ASP A 459 5.76 -33.95 -5.93
C ASP A 459 5.92 -32.75 -6.90
N GLY A 460 7.15 -32.43 -7.30
CA GLY A 460 7.45 -31.40 -8.30
C GLY A 460 7.69 -30.01 -7.72
N PRO A 461 7.87 -28.98 -8.58
CA PRO A 461 8.36 -27.65 -8.17
C PRO A 461 7.35 -26.87 -7.32
N MET A 462 6.07 -27.24 -7.36
CA MET A 462 5.02 -26.63 -6.52
C MET A 462 4.79 -27.40 -5.21
N PHE A 463 5.46 -28.55 -5.02
CA PHE A 463 5.36 -29.31 -3.79
C PHE A 463 6.31 -28.76 -2.71
N MET A 464 5.82 -28.70 -1.47
CA MET A 464 6.56 -28.41 -0.25
C MET A 464 6.15 -29.44 0.81
N PRO A 465 7.09 -30.13 1.49
CA PRO A 465 6.76 -31.04 2.57
C PRO A 465 5.91 -30.37 3.65
N GLU A 466 5.02 -31.13 4.28
CA GLU A 466 4.07 -30.59 5.26
C GLU A 466 4.77 -29.91 6.44
N GLU A 467 5.87 -30.48 6.90
CA GLU A 467 6.70 -29.95 7.99
C GLU A 467 7.41 -28.62 7.68
N GLU A 468 7.53 -28.27 6.40
CA GLU A 468 8.10 -27.00 5.94
C GLU A 468 7.04 -25.92 5.71
N ARG A 469 5.75 -26.30 5.69
CA ARG A 469 4.65 -25.36 5.46
C ARG A 469 4.35 -24.56 6.69
N VAL A 470 3.90 -23.32 6.50
CA VAL A 470 3.44 -22.47 7.58
C VAL A 470 2.09 -21.84 7.22
N ILE A 471 1.18 -21.89 8.18
CA ILE A 471 -0.11 -21.22 8.11
C ILE A 471 -0.18 -20.25 9.28
N ILE A 472 -0.53 -18.98 8.96
CA ILE A 472 -0.65 -17.91 9.95
C ILE A 472 -2.13 -17.63 10.22
N TRP A 473 -2.90 -17.25 9.20
CA TRP A 473 -4.36 -16.95 9.31
C TRP A 473 -5.22 -17.91 8.51
#